data_d8d6ecd064d70b170e03233e329c5bcd
#
_entry.id   d8d6ecd064d70b170e03233e329c5bcd
#
_cell.length_a   1.000
_cell.length_b   1.000
_cell.length_c   1.000
_cell.angle_alpha   90.00
_cell.angle_beta   90.00
_cell.angle_gamma   90.00
#
_symmetry.space_group_name_H-M   'P 1'
#
loop_
_entity.id
_entity.type
_entity.pdbx_description
1 polymer ?
#
loop_
_entity_poly.entity_id
_entity_poly.type
_entity_poly.pdbx_seq_one_letter_code
_entity_poly.pdbx_strand_id
1 'polypeptide(L)'
;FDVRFYRVDLTLPMTSGAMTARVRIDLTPRHNDFDTFSLHMVDLVCDSIRRAGNACNFSTPSGLLHIDLDRSFANGESLTLDIYYHRNSGLPNRGFWWAPAADNGYHAICYSTSEPSDARYWMPCFDEPWDKAERGCAVNVTTPDSMSACSNGLLDSTTTTGGTKTCWWSHHRPISTYLITFAASKWAVITQWFHYTPSESAYIQNFIWPEDSAAAVSAFAHNVDMMDFFDDSLRYGRYPFEKYGMVEALPFPWGGMENQTMTMVHHQWIRWGNDNGIAHELSHQWWGDMVTCLDWRNIWLNEGFATNSADLYTWHSQGLSAFLSSISDEAQEYFDEEAREPRPIYDPPYPDHVFDVGHTYDKGAWVQHMLRYVEGDTVWSQPGIFFRTMRAYGDSFRYGNANTEDYKRIHEQMTGLELDWFFTEWVYSPWYPVYSLGWHGRQNGANWEVVLELSQNNHSGAPPVFHMPVEVRVSWSGGNATFRYDVATSPQQNVFPVDGEPTSVVFDPNDWVLDQHETHVGVAQGPSVHYRTALRLAGSNPTVGPVRLAYELANAAPARIDIYDGAGRLTKTLVQGQRPAGRYAAAWDRKGNDGHLVPAGAYFCRLSVGAESRTLRVVLAE
;
A
#
# COMPACT_ATOMS: atom_id res chain seq x y z
N PHE A 1 -23.04 2.50 -14.70
CA PHE A 1 -23.99 1.90 -13.77
C PHE A 1 -23.33 1.66 -12.42
N ASP A 2 -24.13 1.19 -11.47
CA ASP A 2 -23.75 1.03 -10.07
C ASP A 2 -24.44 -0.25 -9.57
N VAL A 3 -23.63 -1.23 -9.15
CA VAL A 3 -24.19 -2.48 -8.67
C VAL A 3 -24.54 -2.34 -7.19
N ARG A 4 -25.78 -2.69 -6.86
CA ARG A 4 -26.35 -2.51 -5.52
C ARG A 4 -26.35 -3.79 -4.71
N PHE A 5 -26.38 -4.95 -5.37
CA PHE A 5 -26.48 -6.25 -4.71
C PHE A 5 -26.13 -7.39 -5.65
N TYR A 6 -25.44 -8.38 -5.12
CA TYR A 6 -25.22 -9.66 -5.79
C TYR A 6 -25.87 -10.78 -5.01
N ARG A 7 -26.60 -11.67 -5.70
CA ARG A 7 -27.00 -12.96 -5.15
C ARG A 7 -26.51 -14.06 -6.06
N VAL A 8 -25.66 -14.93 -5.54
CA VAL A 8 -25.08 -16.04 -6.29
C VAL A 8 -25.63 -17.36 -5.73
N ASP A 9 -26.29 -18.14 -6.56
CA ASP A 9 -26.77 -19.47 -6.22
C ASP A 9 -25.87 -20.47 -6.97
N LEU A 10 -25.03 -21.22 -6.26
CA LEU A 10 -24.04 -22.16 -6.80
C LEU A 10 -24.47 -23.61 -6.56
N THR A 11 -24.25 -24.49 -7.51
CA THR A 11 -24.33 -25.95 -7.34
C THR A 11 -22.98 -26.56 -7.68
N LEU A 12 -22.37 -27.18 -6.69
CA LEU A 12 -21.05 -27.79 -6.77
C LEU A 12 -21.18 -29.32 -6.64
N PRO A 13 -20.92 -30.09 -7.69
CA PRO A 13 -20.99 -31.55 -7.61
C PRO A 13 -19.89 -32.16 -6.73
N MET A 14 -18.81 -31.42 -6.45
CA MET A 14 -17.66 -31.81 -5.62
C MET A 14 -16.92 -33.07 -6.11
N THR A 15 -17.05 -33.38 -7.40
CA THR A 15 -16.36 -34.48 -8.10
C THR A 15 -15.46 -33.97 -9.23
N SER A 16 -15.57 -32.70 -9.55
CA SER A 16 -14.78 -32.00 -10.58
C SER A 16 -14.83 -30.50 -10.34
N GLY A 17 -14.03 -29.73 -11.07
CA GLY A 17 -14.08 -28.27 -11.05
C GLY A 17 -15.22 -27.66 -11.89
N ALA A 18 -16.27 -28.43 -12.19
CA ALA A 18 -17.47 -27.93 -12.85
C ALA A 18 -18.44 -27.33 -11.82
N MET A 19 -19.18 -26.31 -12.22
CA MET A 19 -20.30 -25.76 -11.45
C MET A 19 -21.43 -25.32 -12.37
N THR A 20 -22.66 -25.27 -11.82
CA THR A 20 -23.77 -24.54 -12.41
C THR A 20 -24.22 -23.46 -11.46
N ALA A 21 -24.60 -22.31 -12.00
CA ALA A 21 -24.88 -21.17 -11.14
C ALA A 21 -25.90 -20.21 -11.75
N ARG A 22 -26.48 -19.41 -10.87
CA ARG A 22 -27.23 -18.21 -11.22
C ARG A 22 -26.66 -17.05 -10.42
N VAL A 23 -26.37 -15.94 -11.06
CA VAL A 23 -26.18 -14.67 -10.37
C VAL A 23 -27.34 -13.74 -10.64
N ARG A 24 -27.97 -13.24 -9.57
CA ARG A 24 -28.89 -12.11 -9.64
C ARG A 24 -28.13 -10.85 -9.28
N ILE A 25 -28.25 -9.85 -10.16
CA ILE A 25 -27.62 -8.55 -9.99
C ILE A 25 -28.69 -7.48 -9.92
N ASP A 26 -28.70 -6.72 -8.85
CA ASP A 26 -29.48 -5.49 -8.77
C ASP A 26 -28.54 -4.32 -9.04
N LEU A 27 -28.86 -3.49 -10.01
CA LEU A 27 -28.04 -2.34 -10.39
C LEU A 27 -28.90 -1.09 -10.68
N THR A 28 -28.23 0.04 -10.75
CA THR A 28 -28.83 1.35 -11.05
C THR A 28 -28.05 2.01 -12.18
N PRO A 29 -28.67 2.36 -13.31
CA PRO A 29 -28.07 3.17 -14.35
C PRO A 29 -27.62 4.54 -13.84
N ARG A 30 -26.49 5.03 -14.34
CA ARG A 30 -25.93 6.36 -14.03
C ARG A 30 -26.18 7.39 -15.15
N HIS A 31 -26.95 7.01 -16.20
CA HIS A 31 -27.37 7.90 -17.28
C HIS A 31 -28.74 7.45 -17.83
N ASN A 32 -29.40 8.32 -18.58
CA ASN A 32 -30.63 7.98 -19.30
C ASN A 32 -30.31 7.13 -20.55
N ASP A 33 -31.35 6.52 -21.12
CA ASP A 33 -31.27 5.67 -22.31
C ASP A 33 -30.28 4.49 -22.13
N PHE A 34 -30.22 3.96 -20.91
CA PHE A 34 -29.40 2.81 -20.56
C PHE A 34 -30.09 1.53 -21.06
N ASP A 35 -29.62 0.95 -22.14
CA ASP A 35 -30.18 -0.25 -22.78
C ASP A 35 -29.15 -1.34 -23.07
N THR A 36 -27.87 -1.02 -22.94
CA THR A 36 -26.75 -1.98 -23.08
C THR A 36 -25.67 -1.73 -22.05
N PHE A 37 -24.98 -2.79 -21.61
CA PHE A 37 -23.81 -2.70 -20.76
C PHE A 37 -23.01 -3.99 -20.77
N SER A 38 -21.82 -3.99 -20.17
CA SER A 38 -20.98 -5.18 -20.06
C SER A 38 -20.62 -5.48 -18.61
N LEU A 39 -20.58 -6.77 -18.29
CA LEU A 39 -19.98 -7.32 -17.09
C LEU A 39 -18.68 -8.03 -17.46
N HIS A 40 -17.79 -8.21 -16.51
CA HIS A 40 -16.62 -9.08 -16.65
C HIS A 40 -17.05 -10.54 -16.50
N MET A 41 -16.56 -11.42 -17.36
CA MET A 41 -16.83 -12.86 -17.33
C MET A 41 -15.74 -13.60 -18.12
N VAL A 42 -15.02 -14.49 -17.46
CA VAL A 42 -13.92 -15.27 -18.06
C VAL A 42 -14.07 -16.73 -17.68
N ASP A 43 -13.77 -17.65 -18.59
CA ASP A 43 -13.84 -19.11 -18.39
C ASP A 43 -15.22 -19.64 -17.94
N LEU A 44 -16.26 -18.86 -18.17
CA LEU A 44 -17.65 -19.19 -17.88
C LEU A 44 -18.45 -19.20 -19.18
N VAL A 45 -19.51 -20.00 -19.21
CA VAL A 45 -20.48 -20.05 -20.31
C VAL A 45 -21.79 -19.47 -19.82
N CYS A 46 -22.25 -18.38 -20.44
CA CYS A 46 -23.57 -17.82 -20.16
C CYS A 46 -24.64 -18.66 -20.91
N ASP A 47 -25.59 -19.19 -20.16
CA ASP A 47 -26.67 -20.01 -20.71
C ASP A 47 -27.89 -19.17 -21.10
N SER A 48 -28.25 -18.20 -20.26
CA SER A 48 -29.34 -17.27 -20.52
C SER A 48 -29.35 -16.08 -19.56
N ILE A 49 -29.90 -14.97 -19.98
CA ILE A 49 -30.12 -13.78 -19.18
C ILE A 49 -31.61 -13.44 -19.19
N ARG A 50 -32.15 -13.13 -18.01
CA ARG A 50 -33.55 -12.79 -17.83
C ARG A 50 -33.74 -11.51 -17.01
N ARG A 51 -34.66 -10.65 -17.44
CA ARG A 51 -35.16 -9.51 -16.69
C ARG A 51 -36.67 -9.64 -16.50
N ALA A 52 -37.13 -9.70 -15.24
CA ALA A 52 -38.57 -9.89 -14.92
C ALA A 52 -39.22 -11.04 -15.72
N GLY A 53 -38.47 -12.12 -15.99
CA GLY A 53 -38.91 -13.28 -16.79
C GLY A 53 -38.68 -13.19 -18.28
N ASN A 54 -38.48 -12.00 -18.87
CA ASN A 54 -38.16 -11.80 -20.28
C ASN A 54 -36.68 -12.14 -20.56
N ALA A 55 -36.42 -12.75 -21.72
CA ALA A 55 -35.06 -12.98 -22.16
C ALA A 55 -34.40 -11.68 -22.63
N CYS A 56 -33.13 -11.49 -22.27
CA CYS A 56 -32.26 -10.45 -22.81
C CYS A 56 -31.28 -11.10 -23.80
N ASN A 57 -30.97 -10.39 -24.89
CA ASN A 57 -29.90 -10.80 -25.78
C ASN A 57 -28.55 -10.55 -25.15
N PHE A 58 -27.56 -11.34 -25.49
CA PHE A 58 -26.20 -11.16 -25.03
C PHE A 58 -25.17 -11.69 -26.01
N SER A 59 -23.94 -11.22 -25.85
CA SER A 59 -22.77 -11.78 -26.53
C SER A 59 -21.60 -11.85 -25.55
N THR A 60 -20.64 -12.72 -25.83
CA THR A 60 -19.47 -12.96 -24.94
C THR A 60 -18.17 -12.62 -25.68
N PRO A 61 -17.90 -11.33 -25.98
CA PRO A 61 -16.59 -10.94 -26.48
C PRO A 61 -15.52 -11.20 -25.41
N SER A 62 -14.26 -11.30 -25.81
CA SER A 62 -13.16 -11.70 -24.94
C SER A 62 -13.19 -11.07 -23.54
N GLY A 63 -13.41 -11.87 -22.52
CA GLY A 63 -13.41 -11.46 -21.11
C GLY A 63 -14.64 -10.68 -20.63
N LEU A 64 -15.64 -10.45 -21.48
CA LEU A 64 -16.83 -9.68 -21.19
C LEU A 64 -18.11 -10.47 -21.48
N LEU A 65 -19.17 -10.12 -20.76
CA LEU A 65 -20.55 -10.47 -21.05
C LEU A 65 -21.28 -9.18 -21.42
N HIS A 66 -21.49 -8.97 -22.71
CA HIS A 66 -22.25 -7.83 -23.24
C HIS A 66 -23.75 -8.16 -23.25
N ILE A 67 -24.56 -7.27 -22.69
CA ILE A 67 -25.99 -7.50 -22.44
C ILE A 67 -26.81 -6.40 -23.12
N ASP A 68 -27.77 -6.81 -23.94
CA ASP A 68 -28.80 -5.94 -24.52
C ASP A 68 -30.09 -6.10 -23.70
N LEU A 69 -30.52 -5.02 -23.07
CA LEU A 69 -31.72 -4.99 -22.26
C LEU A 69 -32.98 -4.99 -23.16
N ASP A 70 -34.08 -5.48 -22.64
CA ASP A 70 -35.37 -5.54 -23.33
C ASP A 70 -36.05 -4.16 -23.47
N ARG A 71 -35.53 -3.12 -22.84
CA ARG A 71 -35.90 -1.71 -22.97
C ARG A 71 -34.80 -0.79 -22.41
N SER A 72 -34.90 0.48 -22.76
CA SER A 72 -34.08 1.53 -22.10
C SER A 72 -34.56 1.83 -20.68
N PHE A 73 -33.63 2.22 -19.84
CA PHE A 73 -33.82 2.64 -18.45
C PHE A 73 -33.35 4.07 -18.24
N ALA A 74 -34.01 4.79 -17.33
CA ALA A 74 -33.62 6.11 -16.94
C ALA A 74 -32.51 6.08 -15.86
N ASN A 75 -31.77 7.19 -15.75
CA ASN A 75 -30.84 7.39 -14.65
C ASN A 75 -31.51 7.20 -13.29
N GLY A 76 -30.93 6.38 -12.42
CA GLY A 76 -31.44 6.10 -11.08
C GLY A 76 -32.59 5.06 -11.04
N GLU A 77 -33.04 4.53 -12.15
CA GLU A 77 -34.07 3.48 -12.17
C GLU A 77 -33.48 2.14 -11.71
N SER A 78 -34.21 1.39 -10.88
CA SER A 78 -33.75 0.06 -10.43
C SER A 78 -33.92 -1.00 -11.52
N LEU A 79 -32.90 -1.80 -11.71
CA LEU A 79 -32.84 -2.90 -12.67
C LEU A 79 -32.33 -4.17 -11.98
N THR A 80 -33.03 -5.28 -12.17
CA THR A 80 -32.62 -6.62 -11.70
C THR A 80 -32.48 -7.57 -12.86
N LEU A 81 -31.37 -8.30 -12.92
CA LEU A 81 -31.08 -9.35 -13.90
C LEU A 81 -30.81 -10.67 -13.20
N ASP A 82 -31.29 -11.76 -13.80
CA ASP A 82 -30.89 -13.13 -13.48
C ASP A 82 -30.04 -13.66 -14.64
N ILE A 83 -28.79 -13.98 -14.38
CA ILE A 83 -27.83 -14.56 -15.33
C ILE A 83 -27.59 -16.00 -14.94
N TYR A 84 -27.93 -16.95 -15.82
CA TYR A 84 -27.69 -18.38 -15.66
C TYR A 84 -26.43 -18.74 -16.42
N TYR A 85 -25.54 -19.44 -15.76
CA TYR A 85 -24.24 -19.77 -16.33
C TYR A 85 -23.66 -21.05 -15.74
N HIS A 86 -22.62 -21.55 -16.37
CA HIS A 86 -21.86 -22.70 -15.85
C HIS A 86 -20.37 -22.56 -16.13
N ARG A 87 -19.58 -23.30 -15.38
CA ARG A 87 -18.14 -23.51 -15.58
C ARG A 87 -17.90 -24.98 -15.93
N ASN A 88 -17.17 -25.22 -17.01
CA ASN A 88 -16.78 -26.56 -17.41
C ASN A 88 -15.66 -27.09 -16.50
N SER A 89 -15.56 -28.43 -16.38
CA SER A 89 -14.42 -29.08 -15.72
C SER A 89 -13.13 -28.94 -16.55
N GLY A 90 -11.98 -29.07 -15.87
CA GLY A 90 -10.66 -29.07 -16.51
C GLY A 90 -10.10 -27.70 -16.84
N LEU A 91 -10.75 -26.62 -16.43
CA LEU A 91 -10.22 -25.27 -16.50
C LEU A 91 -9.20 -25.01 -15.38
N PRO A 92 -8.21 -24.11 -15.59
CA PRO A 92 -7.22 -23.78 -14.57
C PRO A 92 -7.85 -23.24 -13.28
N ASN A 93 -7.18 -23.45 -12.17
CA ASN A 93 -7.51 -22.81 -10.89
C ASN A 93 -7.09 -21.33 -10.96
N ARG A 94 -8.08 -20.48 -11.13
CA ARG A 94 -7.95 -19.02 -11.08
C ARG A 94 -9.32 -18.43 -10.76
N GLY A 95 -9.39 -17.59 -9.73
CA GLY A 95 -10.66 -17.07 -9.22
C GLY A 95 -11.56 -18.16 -8.61
N PHE A 96 -11.72 -19.27 -9.32
CA PHE A 96 -12.38 -20.51 -8.87
C PHE A 96 -11.36 -21.65 -8.75
N TRP A 97 -11.30 -22.26 -7.59
CA TRP A 97 -10.35 -23.32 -7.24
C TRP A 97 -11.07 -24.64 -6.96
N TRP A 98 -10.52 -25.71 -7.49
CA TRP A 98 -10.96 -27.07 -7.22
C TRP A 98 -9.75 -27.95 -6.94
N ALA A 99 -9.83 -28.74 -5.86
CA ALA A 99 -8.89 -29.81 -5.60
C ALA A 99 -9.62 -31.06 -5.10
N PRO A 100 -9.35 -32.24 -5.67
CA PRO A 100 -9.80 -33.50 -5.10
C PRO A 100 -9.03 -33.82 -3.82
N ALA A 101 -9.57 -34.71 -2.98
CA ALA A 101 -8.92 -35.14 -1.74
C ALA A 101 -7.50 -35.70 -1.95
N ALA A 102 -7.23 -36.26 -3.13
CA ALA A 102 -5.92 -36.82 -3.45
C ALA A 102 -4.80 -35.74 -3.55
N ASP A 103 -5.15 -34.50 -3.89
CA ASP A 103 -4.19 -33.44 -4.11
C ASP A 103 -3.77 -32.74 -2.79
N ASN A 104 -4.66 -32.74 -1.80
CA ASN A 104 -4.39 -32.09 -0.51
C ASN A 104 -4.22 -33.06 0.67
N GLY A 105 -4.56 -34.35 0.47
CA GLY A 105 -4.47 -35.37 1.52
C GLY A 105 -5.60 -35.32 2.56
N TYR A 106 -6.60 -34.44 2.38
CA TYR A 106 -7.74 -34.25 3.28
C TYR A 106 -9.08 -34.56 2.60
N HIS A 107 -9.80 -33.56 2.23
CA HIS A 107 -11.11 -33.61 1.59
C HIS A 107 -11.13 -32.83 0.29
N ALA A 108 -12.01 -33.21 -0.63
CA ALA A 108 -12.25 -32.39 -1.80
C ALA A 108 -12.70 -30.99 -1.38
N ILE A 109 -12.15 -29.97 -2.03
CA ILE A 109 -12.43 -28.56 -1.74
C ILE A 109 -12.73 -27.80 -3.02
N CYS A 110 -13.70 -26.90 -2.92
CA CYS A 110 -14.00 -25.87 -3.91
C CYS A 110 -14.05 -24.51 -3.21
N TYR A 111 -13.38 -23.49 -3.72
CA TYR A 111 -13.38 -22.17 -3.14
C TYR A 111 -13.11 -21.07 -4.19
N SER A 112 -13.36 -19.82 -3.84
CA SER A 112 -13.03 -18.67 -4.67
C SER A 112 -11.93 -17.81 -4.02
N THR A 113 -11.03 -17.25 -4.86
CA THR A 113 -10.14 -16.14 -4.52
C THR A 113 -10.23 -15.13 -5.64
N SER A 114 -10.50 -13.88 -5.34
CA SER A 114 -10.96 -12.95 -6.35
C SER A 114 -10.08 -11.72 -6.53
N GLU A 115 -9.07 -11.54 -5.69
CA GLU A 115 -8.14 -10.44 -5.76
C GLU A 115 -7.06 -10.64 -6.84
N PRO A 116 -6.67 -9.58 -7.59
CA PRO A 116 -7.27 -8.24 -7.62
C PRO A 116 -8.55 -8.16 -8.46
N SER A 117 -8.74 -9.01 -9.45
CA SER A 117 -9.85 -8.95 -10.41
C SER A 117 -10.21 -10.31 -10.98
N ASP A 118 -10.22 -11.32 -10.12
CA ASP A 118 -10.48 -12.71 -10.47
C ASP A 118 -11.90 -13.18 -10.06
N ALA A 119 -12.76 -12.31 -9.54
CA ALA A 119 -14.19 -12.62 -9.32
C ALA A 119 -14.87 -13.03 -10.63
N ARG A 120 -14.47 -12.44 -11.75
CA ARG A 120 -14.93 -12.74 -13.12
C ARG A 120 -14.74 -14.18 -13.58
N TYR A 121 -13.92 -14.98 -12.90
CA TYR A 121 -13.68 -16.38 -13.22
C TYR A 121 -14.66 -17.34 -12.56
N TRP A 122 -15.50 -16.85 -11.63
CA TRP A 122 -16.49 -17.67 -10.98
C TRP A 122 -17.91 -17.07 -10.96
N MET A 123 -18.04 -15.74 -11.14
CA MET A 123 -19.35 -15.09 -11.33
C MET A 123 -19.26 -13.94 -12.34
N PRO A 124 -20.23 -13.79 -13.24
CA PRO A 124 -20.37 -12.55 -14.02
C PRO A 124 -20.61 -11.37 -13.07
N CYS A 125 -19.73 -10.35 -13.13
CA CYS A 125 -19.79 -9.20 -12.21
C CYS A 125 -19.16 -7.96 -12.83
N PHE A 126 -19.35 -6.82 -12.19
CA PHE A 126 -18.57 -5.62 -12.46
C PHE A 126 -17.36 -5.62 -11.51
N ASP A 127 -16.25 -6.16 -12.00
CA ASP A 127 -15.09 -6.57 -11.22
C ASP A 127 -14.09 -5.43 -11.07
N GLU A 128 -14.49 -4.43 -10.31
CA GLU A 128 -13.73 -3.21 -10.00
C GLU A 128 -13.82 -2.92 -8.50
N PRO A 129 -12.71 -2.58 -7.81
CA PRO A 129 -12.71 -2.42 -6.35
C PRO A 129 -13.56 -1.25 -5.87
N TRP A 130 -13.74 -0.21 -6.70
CA TRP A 130 -14.50 0.99 -6.36
C TRP A 130 -16.02 0.83 -6.40
N ASP A 131 -16.54 -0.23 -7.05
CA ASP A 131 -17.99 -0.46 -7.15
C ASP A 131 -18.45 -1.45 -6.06
N LYS A 132 -18.60 -0.95 -4.84
CA LYS A 132 -19.15 -1.75 -3.76
C LYS A 132 -20.64 -1.98 -3.94
N ALA A 133 -21.06 -3.24 -3.89
CA ALA A 133 -22.47 -3.59 -3.78
C ALA A 133 -23.04 -3.08 -2.44
N GLU A 134 -23.68 -1.90 -2.43
CA GLU A 134 -24.00 -1.17 -1.19
C GLU A 134 -24.97 -1.89 -0.26
N ARG A 135 -25.78 -2.84 -0.79
CA ARG A 135 -26.68 -3.68 0.01
C ARG A 135 -26.08 -5.04 0.34
N GLY A 136 -24.78 -5.24 0.07
CA GLY A 136 -24.07 -6.47 0.33
C GLY A 136 -24.30 -7.55 -0.71
N CYS A 137 -24.18 -8.80 -0.27
CA CYS A 137 -24.34 -9.97 -1.14
C CYS A 137 -25.07 -11.13 -0.42
N ALA A 138 -25.55 -12.08 -1.22
CA ALA A 138 -25.97 -13.40 -0.74
C ALA A 138 -25.31 -14.48 -1.58
N VAL A 139 -24.70 -15.47 -0.94
CA VAL A 139 -24.06 -16.59 -1.64
C VAL A 139 -24.64 -17.90 -1.11
N ASN A 140 -25.38 -18.59 -1.94
CA ASN A 140 -26.05 -19.83 -1.61
C ASN A 140 -25.33 -20.98 -2.29
N VAL A 141 -24.82 -21.92 -1.52
CA VAL A 141 -23.98 -23.00 -2.05
C VAL A 141 -24.62 -24.35 -1.79
N THR A 142 -24.91 -25.07 -2.87
CA THR A 142 -25.43 -26.43 -2.85
C THR A 142 -24.30 -27.42 -3.11
N THR A 143 -24.12 -28.36 -2.19
CA THR A 143 -23.10 -29.42 -2.24
C THR A 143 -23.76 -30.79 -1.98
N PRO A 144 -23.06 -31.94 -2.15
CA PRO A 144 -23.48 -33.20 -1.56
C PRO A 144 -23.73 -33.05 -0.04
N ASP A 145 -24.71 -33.76 0.52
CA ASP A 145 -25.15 -33.58 1.92
C ASP A 145 -24.09 -33.92 2.99
N SER A 146 -23.06 -34.68 2.61
CA SER A 146 -21.88 -34.98 3.41
C SER A 146 -20.89 -33.84 3.57
N MET A 147 -21.08 -32.76 2.82
CA MET A 147 -20.25 -31.54 2.80
C MET A 147 -21.07 -30.33 3.23
N SER A 148 -20.42 -29.19 3.43
CA SER A 148 -21.05 -27.91 3.70
C SER A 148 -20.22 -26.78 3.11
N ALA A 149 -20.80 -25.57 3.08
CA ALA A 149 -20.10 -24.40 2.57
C ALA A 149 -20.19 -23.24 3.55
N CYS A 150 -19.16 -22.39 3.55
CA CYS A 150 -19.14 -21.09 4.21
C CYS A 150 -18.99 -19.95 3.18
N SER A 151 -19.37 -18.75 3.60
CA SER A 151 -19.29 -17.53 2.79
C SER A 151 -19.32 -16.28 3.67
N ASN A 152 -19.35 -15.11 3.05
CA ASN A 152 -19.50 -13.81 3.69
C ASN A 152 -20.79 -13.71 4.52
N GLY A 153 -20.75 -12.93 5.59
CA GLY A 153 -21.93 -12.61 6.42
C GLY A 153 -22.40 -13.78 7.30
N LEU A 154 -23.70 -13.89 7.50
CA LEU A 154 -24.35 -14.84 8.40
C LEU A 154 -24.92 -16.03 7.65
N LEU A 155 -24.90 -17.18 8.28
CA LEU A 155 -25.64 -18.36 7.82
C LEU A 155 -27.13 -18.23 8.21
N ASP A 156 -27.96 -17.90 7.23
CA ASP A 156 -29.40 -17.73 7.45
C ASP A 156 -30.10 -19.05 7.73
N SER A 157 -29.77 -20.08 6.95
CA SER A 157 -30.33 -21.42 7.07
C SER A 157 -29.52 -22.48 6.33
N THR A 158 -29.82 -23.73 6.63
CA THR A 158 -29.33 -24.89 5.88
C THR A 158 -30.50 -25.77 5.52
N THR A 159 -30.59 -26.17 4.26
CA THR A 159 -31.63 -27.11 3.79
C THR A 159 -31.00 -28.36 3.18
N THR A 160 -31.54 -29.53 3.51
CA THR A 160 -31.07 -30.81 2.95
C THR A 160 -32.22 -31.50 2.24
N THR A 161 -32.03 -31.83 0.97
CA THR A 161 -33.04 -32.46 0.13
C THR A 161 -32.38 -33.31 -0.96
N GLY A 162 -32.83 -34.59 -1.10
CA GLY A 162 -32.41 -35.44 -2.21
C GLY A 162 -30.90 -35.72 -2.28
N GLY A 163 -30.23 -35.83 -1.12
CA GLY A 163 -28.79 -36.09 -1.06
C GLY A 163 -27.89 -34.87 -1.27
N THR A 164 -28.50 -33.67 -1.30
CA THR A 164 -27.78 -32.39 -1.37
C THR A 164 -28.09 -31.51 -0.18
N LYS A 165 -27.15 -30.64 0.18
CA LYS A 165 -27.26 -29.64 1.23
C LYS A 165 -27.03 -28.26 0.62
N THR A 166 -27.90 -27.31 0.88
CA THR A 166 -27.71 -25.89 0.55
C THR A 166 -27.49 -25.07 1.80
N CYS A 167 -26.38 -24.37 1.85
CA CYS A 167 -26.09 -23.37 2.88
C CYS A 167 -26.45 -21.99 2.33
N TRP A 168 -27.32 -21.24 3.03
CA TRP A 168 -27.83 -19.94 2.63
C TRP A 168 -27.12 -18.87 3.45
N TRP A 169 -26.26 -18.06 2.78
CA TRP A 169 -25.48 -17.02 3.43
C TRP A 169 -25.91 -15.65 2.96
N SER A 170 -25.95 -14.67 3.86
CA SER A 170 -26.22 -13.28 3.51
C SER A 170 -25.31 -12.31 4.28
N HIS A 171 -24.85 -11.31 3.58
CA HIS A 171 -24.03 -10.22 4.07
C HIS A 171 -24.70 -8.89 3.74
N HIS A 172 -24.84 -7.99 4.73
CA HIS A 172 -25.70 -6.81 4.63
C HIS A 172 -24.94 -5.48 4.65
N ARG A 173 -23.60 -5.51 4.51
CA ARG A 173 -22.76 -4.32 4.41
C ARG A 173 -22.21 -4.18 3.00
N PRO A 174 -21.89 -2.95 2.56
CA PRO A 174 -21.23 -2.75 1.29
C PRO A 174 -20.00 -3.64 1.12
N ILE A 175 -19.85 -4.23 -0.07
CA ILE A 175 -18.79 -5.18 -0.37
C ILE A 175 -18.32 -5.06 -1.82
N SER A 176 -17.00 -5.03 -2.03
CA SER A 176 -16.38 -5.11 -3.35
C SER A 176 -16.38 -6.56 -3.86
N THR A 177 -16.39 -6.75 -5.16
CA THR A 177 -16.47 -8.08 -5.77
C THR A 177 -15.28 -8.97 -5.41
N TYR A 178 -14.09 -8.41 -5.27
CA TYR A 178 -12.91 -9.19 -4.93
C TYR A 178 -12.96 -9.80 -3.51
N LEU A 179 -13.80 -9.25 -2.62
CA LEU A 179 -14.02 -9.71 -1.25
C LEU A 179 -15.14 -10.74 -1.11
N ILE A 180 -15.96 -10.94 -2.16
CA ILE A 180 -17.02 -11.94 -2.14
C ILE A 180 -16.40 -13.32 -2.31
N THR A 181 -16.71 -14.25 -1.39
CA THR A 181 -16.10 -15.57 -1.37
C THR A 181 -17.07 -16.67 -0.99
N PHE A 182 -16.69 -17.89 -1.32
CA PHE A 182 -17.23 -19.12 -0.75
C PHE A 182 -16.14 -20.17 -0.61
N ALA A 183 -16.32 -21.10 0.31
CA ALA A 183 -15.54 -22.33 0.36
C ALA A 183 -16.43 -23.50 0.74
N ALA A 184 -16.29 -24.63 0.03
CA ALA A 184 -17.07 -25.83 0.23
C ALA A 184 -16.16 -27.06 0.40
N SER A 185 -16.34 -27.80 1.49
CA SER A 185 -15.64 -29.03 1.81
C SER A 185 -16.36 -29.76 2.95
N LYS A 186 -15.67 -30.68 3.62
CA LYS A 186 -16.13 -31.27 4.87
C LYS A 186 -15.52 -30.51 6.05
N TRP A 187 -16.32 -29.71 6.70
CA TRP A 187 -15.84 -28.80 7.75
C TRP A 187 -16.16 -29.29 9.18
N ALA A 188 -15.22 -29.11 10.08
CA ALA A 188 -15.46 -28.85 11.50
C ALA A 188 -15.53 -27.33 11.71
N VAL A 189 -16.35 -26.89 12.66
CA VAL A 189 -16.54 -25.45 12.93
C VAL A 189 -16.13 -25.16 14.36
N ILE A 190 -15.17 -24.26 14.54
CA ILE A 190 -14.74 -23.72 15.82
C ILE A 190 -15.32 -22.34 15.98
N THR A 191 -16.09 -22.09 17.02
CA THR A 191 -16.71 -20.81 17.31
C THR A 191 -16.12 -20.20 18.57
N GLN A 192 -15.65 -18.95 18.48
CA GLN A 192 -15.22 -18.12 19.59
C GLN A 192 -16.16 -16.92 19.69
N TRP A 193 -16.27 -16.30 20.88
CA TRP A 193 -17.11 -15.16 21.11
C TRP A 193 -16.28 -13.94 21.50
N PHE A 194 -16.50 -12.84 20.82
CA PHE A 194 -15.98 -11.53 21.17
C PHE A 194 -17.10 -10.67 21.74
N HIS A 195 -16.87 -10.09 22.90
CA HIS A 195 -17.88 -9.31 23.61
C HIS A 195 -17.51 -7.82 23.62
N TYR A 196 -18.25 -7.02 22.86
CA TYR A 196 -18.14 -5.54 22.90
C TYR A 196 -18.57 -4.97 24.26
N THR A 197 -19.64 -5.55 24.81
CA THR A 197 -20.20 -5.23 26.11
C THR A 197 -20.77 -6.53 26.72
N PRO A 198 -21.17 -6.54 28.00
CA PRO A 198 -21.85 -7.73 28.58
C PRO A 198 -23.11 -8.19 27.84
N SER A 199 -23.72 -7.33 27.02
CA SER A 199 -24.97 -7.62 26.29
C SER A 199 -24.82 -7.65 24.77
N GLU A 200 -23.69 -7.25 24.22
CA GLU A 200 -23.42 -7.22 22.78
C GLU A 200 -22.17 -8.04 22.45
N SER A 201 -22.30 -8.93 21.49
CA SER A 201 -21.20 -9.78 21.05
C SER A 201 -21.25 -10.05 19.54
N ALA A 202 -20.09 -10.32 18.97
CA ALA A 202 -19.94 -10.96 17.68
C ALA A 202 -19.29 -12.34 17.88
N TYR A 203 -19.45 -13.22 16.93
CA TYR A 203 -18.74 -14.51 16.96
C TYR A 203 -17.70 -14.57 15.84
N ILE A 204 -16.64 -15.32 16.13
CA ILE A 204 -15.59 -15.66 15.19
C ILE A 204 -15.82 -17.13 14.85
N GLN A 205 -16.10 -17.44 13.58
CA GLN A 205 -16.47 -18.77 13.14
C GLN A 205 -15.47 -19.31 12.13
N ASN A 206 -14.67 -20.28 12.58
CA ASN A 206 -13.58 -20.85 11.79
C ASN A 206 -13.97 -22.21 11.22
N PHE A 207 -13.83 -22.38 9.91
CA PHE A 207 -14.14 -23.58 9.15
C PHE A 207 -12.82 -24.28 8.81
N ILE A 208 -12.62 -25.44 9.37
CA ILE A 208 -11.38 -26.21 9.25
C ILE A 208 -11.67 -27.66 8.94
N TRP A 209 -10.69 -28.37 8.44
CA TRP A 209 -10.84 -29.82 8.33
C TRP A 209 -10.90 -30.49 9.70
N PRO A 210 -11.73 -31.55 9.88
CA PRO A 210 -11.88 -32.20 11.17
C PRO A 210 -10.56 -32.70 11.78
N GLU A 211 -9.62 -33.12 10.93
CA GLU A 211 -8.30 -33.61 11.27
C GLU A 211 -7.41 -32.54 11.93
N ASP A 212 -7.65 -31.29 11.65
CA ASP A 212 -6.87 -30.14 12.15
C ASP A 212 -7.52 -29.43 13.35
N SER A 213 -8.66 -29.94 13.84
CA SER A 213 -9.40 -29.31 14.94
C SER A 213 -8.54 -29.03 16.18
N ALA A 214 -7.63 -29.95 16.54
CA ALA A 214 -6.77 -29.76 17.70
C ALA A 214 -5.69 -28.68 17.48
N ALA A 215 -5.10 -28.63 16.27
CA ALA A 215 -4.13 -27.61 15.90
C ALA A 215 -4.80 -26.24 15.82
N ALA A 216 -5.99 -26.15 15.24
CA ALA A 216 -6.75 -24.92 15.08
C ALA A 216 -7.13 -24.26 16.41
N VAL A 217 -7.43 -25.03 17.47
CA VAL A 217 -7.68 -24.47 18.81
C VAL A 217 -6.46 -23.68 19.30
N SER A 218 -5.26 -24.18 19.03
CA SER A 218 -4.02 -23.47 19.39
C SER A 218 -3.73 -22.30 18.44
N ALA A 219 -3.88 -22.50 17.13
CA ALA A 219 -3.60 -21.47 16.12
C ALA A 219 -4.52 -20.24 16.26
N PHE A 220 -5.76 -20.45 16.72
CA PHE A 220 -6.74 -19.39 16.89
C PHE A 220 -6.91 -18.90 18.34
N ALA A 221 -5.99 -19.28 19.22
CA ALA A 221 -6.09 -18.92 20.64
C ALA A 221 -6.12 -17.41 20.89
N HIS A 222 -5.47 -16.63 20.01
CA HIS A 222 -5.34 -15.17 20.15
C HIS A 222 -6.34 -14.35 19.33
N ASN A 223 -7.24 -14.99 18.58
CA ASN A 223 -8.20 -14.27 17.72
C ASN A 223 -9.04 -13.24 18.49
N VAL A 224 -9.49 -13.57 19.68
CA VAL A 224 -10.31 -12.69 20.52
C VAL A 224 -9.47 -11.53 21.04
N ASP A 225 -8.22 -11.74 21.40
CA ASP A 225 -7.28 -10.70 21.83
C ASP A 225 -6.92 -9.76 20.67
N MET A 226 -6.71 -10.30 19.47
CA MET A 226 -6.50 -9.49 18.25
C MET A 226 -7.72 -8.61 17.96
N MET A 227 -8.91 -9.18 18.05
CA MET A 227 -10.16 -8.46 17.84
C MET A 227 -10.32 -7.32 18.87
N ASP A 228 -10.04 -7.59 20.16
CA ASP A 228 -10.08 -6.59 21.24
C ASP A 228 -9.06 -5.47 21.00
N PHE A 229 -7.86 -5.85 20.54
CA PHE A 229 -6.81 -4.87 20.23
C PHE A 229 -7.21 -3.90 19.12
N PHE A 230 -7.81 -4.37 18.03
CA PHE A 230 -8.21 -3.51 16.90
C PHE A 230 -9.55 -2.79 17.15
N ASP A 231 -10.51 -3.44 17.85
CA ASP A 231 -11.83 -2.87 18.19
C ASP A 231 -11.75 -1.71 19.19
N ASP A 232 -10.60 -1.54 19.85
CA ASP A 232 -10.39 -0.49 20.84
C ASP A 232 -10.75 0.89 20.26
N SER A 233 -11.64 1.59 20.97
CA SER A 233 -12.11 2.93 20.62
C SER A 233 -10.98 3.98 20.54
N LEU A 234 -9.82 3.68 21.10
CA LEU A 234 -8.62 4.51 21.00
C LEU A 234 -7.75 4.17 19.79
N ARG A 235 -8.02 3.05 19.09
CA ARG A 235 -7.30 2.62 17.89
C ARG A 235 -8.17 2.75 16.64
N TYR A 236 -8.73 1.64 16.15
CA TYR A 236 -9.52 1.64 14.90
C TYR A 236 -11.02 1.78 15.14
N GLY A 237 -11.45 1.47 16.37
CA GLY A 237 -12.85 1.51 16.76
C GLY A 237 -13.60 0.23 16.36
N ARG A 238 -14.86 0.19 16.71
CA ARG A 238 -15.71 -1.01 16.69
C ARG A 238 -15.58 -1.79 15.37
N TYR A 239 -15.45 -3.12 15.50
CA TYR A 239 -15.47 -4.05 14.36
C TYR A 239 -16.67 -3.78 13.44
N PRO A 240 -16.44 -3.59 12.12
CA PRO A 240 -17.47 -3.00 11.26
C PRO A 240 -18.57 -3.95 10.80
N PHE A 241 -18.41 -5.27 10.98
CA PHE A 241 -19.30 -6.26 10.40
C PHE A 241 -20.04 -7.10 11.43
N GLU A 242 -20.93 -8.00 10.95
CA GLU A 242 -21.82 -8.81 11.78
C GLU A 242 -21.15 -10.04 12.41
N LYS A 243 -20.07 -10.53 11.82
CA LYS A 243 -19.24 -11.62 12.34
C LYS A 243 -17.84 -11.55 11.74
N TYR A 244 -16.91 -12.28 12.31
CA TYR A 244 -15.64 -12.64 11.67
C TYR A 244 -15.54 -14.15 11.52
N GLY A 245 -14.66 -14.63 10.67
CA GLY A 245 -14.34 -16.03 10.55
C GLY A 245 -13.23 -16.28 9.56
N MET A 246 -12.68 -17.48 9.65
CA MET A 246 -11.63 -17.95 8.75
C MET A 246 -12.00 -19.31 8.18
N VAL A 247 -11.50 -19.59 6.97
CA VAL A 247 -11.62 -20.89 6.34
C VAL A 247 -10.27 -21.39 5.88
N GLU A 248 -9.96 -22.63 6.21
CA GLU A 248 -8.75 -23.34 5.83
C GLU A 248 -8.78 -23.73 4.36
N ALA A 249 -7.68 -23.50 3.61
CA ALA A 249 -7.56 -23.87 2.21
C ALA A 249 -6.22 -24.56 1.90
N LEU A 250 -6.27 -25.59 1.03
CA LEU A 250 -5.13 -26.27 0.43
C LEU A 250 -5.60 -27.06 -0.83
N PRO A 251 -4.97 -26.90 -2.02
CA PRO A 251 -3.87 -25.97 -2.27
C PRO A 251 -4.32 -24.53 -2.15
N PHE A 252 -3.44 -23.67 -1.69
CA PHE A 252 -3.66 -22.23 -1.59
C PHE A 252 -2.29 -21.56 -1.75
N PRO A 253 -2.07 -20.74 -2.78
CA PRO A 253 -0.71 -20.25 -3.09
C PRO A 253 -0.25 -19.07 -2.23
N TRP A 254 -1.14 -18.47 -1.46
CA TRP A 254 -0.86 -17.32 -0.58
C TRP A 254 -0.90 -17.72 0.90
N GLY A 255 -0.59 -16.79 1.78
CA GLY A 255 -0.71 -16.97 3.23
C GLY A 255 -2.15 -16.84 3.70
N GLY A 256 -2.77 -15.72 3.37
CA GLY A 256 -4.14 -15.36 3.65
C GLY A 256 -4.82 -14.66 2.48
N MET A 257 -6.10 -14.39 2.64
CA MET A 257 -6.93 -13.54 1.78
C MET A 257 -8.09 -13.02 2.64
N GLU A 258 -8.18 -11.73 2.76
CA GLU A 258 -9.01 -10.99 3.71
C GLU A 258 -10.52 -11.05 3.45
N ASN A 259 -11.01 -11.86 2.54
CA ASN A 259 -12.42 -11.87 2.15
C ASN A 259 -13.35 -11.41 3.27
N GLN A 260 -14.11 -10.35 3.02
CA GLN A 260 -14.91 -9.65 4.03
C GLN A 260 -15.74 -10.60 4.90
N THR A 261 -15.49 -10.62 6.21
CA THR A 261 -16.10 -11.49 7.22
C THR A 261 -15.74 -12.99 7.14
N MET A 262 -15.01 -13.45 6.13
CA MET A 262 -14.64 -14.86 5.94
C MET A 262 -13.26 -14.97 5.30
N THR A 263 -12.25 -14.63 6.04
CA THR A 263 -10.83 -14.71 5.63
C THR A 263 -10.46 -16.14 5.23
N MET A 264 -9.76 -16.29 4.12
CA MET A 264 -9.19 -17.57 3.73
C MET A 264 -7.76 -17.66 4.22
N VAL A 265 -7.37 -18.78 4.83
CA VAL A 265 -6.02 -18.96 5.37
C VAL A 265 -5.38 -20.25 4.87
N HIS A 266 -4.08 -20.17 4.61
CA HIS A 266 -3.30 -21.33 4.21
C HIS A 266 -3.29 -22.38 5.33
N HIS A 267 -3.50 -23.64 4.97
CA HIS A 267 -3.47 -24.78 5.87
C HIS A 267 -2.29 -24.81 6.86
N GLN A 268 -1.10 -24.38 6.45
CA GLN A 268 0.08 -24.32 7.32
C GLN A 268 -0.08 -23.37 8.51
N TRP A 269 -0.86 -22.30 8.39
CA TRP A 269 -1.14 -21.41 9.51
C TRP A 269 -1.95 -22.09 10.61
N ILE A 270 -2.78 -23.05 10.24
CA ILE A 270 -3.51 -23.88 11.20
C ILE A 270 -2.55 -24.85 11.91
N ARG A 271 -1.64 -25.47 11.17
CA ARG A 271 -0.73 -26.51 11.69
C ARG A 271 0.38 -25.96 12.57
N TRP A 272 0.91 -24.78 12.26
CA TRP A 272 2.10 -24.23 12.91
C TRP A 272 1.82 -22.92 13.66
N GLY A 273 0.65 -22.33 13.48
CA GLY A 273 0.30 -20.99 13.94
C GLY A 273 0.95 -19.90 13.09
N ASN A 274 0.31 -18.76 13.01
CA ASN A 274 0.85 -17.54 12.43
C ASN A 274 0.05 -16.33 12.94
N ASP A 275 0.33 -15.90 14.15
CA ASP A 275 -0.38 -14.76 14.78
C ASP A 275 -0.22 -13.46 13.98
N ASN A 276 0.97 -13.19 13.42
CA ASN A 276 1.21 -12.00 12.61
C ASN A 276 0.35 -12.02 11.33
N GLY A 277 0.36 -13.13 10.57
CA GLY A 277 -0.49 -13.26 9.40
C GLY A 277 -1.99 -13.19 9.72
N ILE A 278 -2.44 -13.83 10.80
CA ILE A 278 -3.85 -13.76 11.23
C ILE A 278 -4.23 -12.33 11.64
N ALA A 279 -3.34 -11.58 12.32
CA ALA A 279 -3.57 -10.19 12.68
C ALA A 279 -3.62 -9.28 11.44
N HIS A 280 -2.77 -9.54 10.44
CA HIS A 280 -2.79 -8.88 9.13
C HIS A 280 -4.18 -9.05 8.48
N GLU A 281 -4.62 -10.28 8.29
CA GLU A 281 -5.91 -10.59 7.66
C GLU A 281 -7.12 -10.04 8.45
N LEU A 282 -7.06 -10.07 9.78
CA LEU A 282 -8.13 -9.51 10.60
C LEU A 282 -8.19 -7.98 10.49
N SER A 283 -7.05 -7.31 10.42
CA SER A 283 -7.00 -5.85 10.34
C SER A 283 -7.53 -5.32 9.01
N HIS A 284 -7.44 -6.10 7.94
CA HIS A 284 -8.06 -5.80 6.65
C HIS A 284 -9.57 -5.56 6.76
N GLN A 285 -10.23 -6.12 7.76
CA GLN A 285 -11.67 -5.87 7.96
C GLN A 285 -11.97 -4.36 8.18
N TRP A 286 -11.00 -3.58 8.65
CA TRP A 286 -11.06 -2.10 8.68
C TRP A 286 -10.42 -1.50 7.42
N TRP A 287 -9.23 -2.00 7.01
CA TRP A 287 -8.38 -1.42 5.96
C TRP A 287 -8.27 -2.37 4.76
N GLY A 288 -9.14 -2.17 3.78
CA GLY A 288 -9.36 -3.07 2.64
C GLY A 288 -10.84 -3.39 2.47
N ASP A 289 -11.50 -3.81 3.56
CA ASP A 289 -12.90 -4.23 3.54
C ASP A 289 -13.86 -3.09 3.86
N MET A 290 -13.75 -2.48 5.05
CA MET A 290 -14.60 -1.34 5.40
C MET A 290 -14.26 -0.11 4.57
N VAL A 291 -12.99 0.24 4.51
CA VAL A 291 -12.45 1.27 3.63
C VAL A 291 -11.57 0.58 2.60
N THR A 292 -12.01 0.51 1.36
CA THR A 292 -11.28 -0.13 0.25
C THR A 292 -10.53 0.93 -0.54
N CYS A 293 -9.35 0.63 -1.05
CA CYS A 293 -8.66 1.50 -1.99
C CYS A 293 -9.54 1.80 -3.21
N LEU A 294 -9.46 3.04 -3.73
CA LEU A 294 -10.30 3.47 -4.85
C LEU A 294 -10.01 2.67 -6.14
N ASP A 295 -8.75 2.36 -6.36
CA ASP A 295 -8.26 1.53 -7.43
C ASP A 295 -6.91 0.91 -7.03
N TRP A 296 -6.42 -0.04 -7.83
CA TRP A 296 -5.20 -0.80 -7.54
C TRP A 296 -3.92 0.06 -7.50
N ARG A 297 -3.96 1.31 -7.98
CA ARG A 297 -2.86 2.27 -7.81
C ARG A 297 -2.64 2.65 -6.35
N ASN A 298 -3.68 2.51 -5.55
CA ASN A 298 -3.69 2.85 -4.13
C ASN A 298 -3.66 1.62 -3.21
N ILE A 299 -3.25 0.44 -3.70
CA ILE A 299 -3.30 -0.83 -2.96
C ILE A 299 -2.51 -0.80 -1.64
N TRP A 300 -1.47 0.00 -1.54
CA TRP A 300 -0.71 0.18 -0.31
C TRP A 300 -1.57 0.66 0.88
N LEU A 301 -2.74 1.28 0.61
CA LEU A 301 -3.72 1.66 1.64
C LEU A 301 -4.44 0.45 2.24
N ASN A 302 -4.47 -0.68 1.55
CA ASN A 302 -4.95 -1.95 2.09
C ASN A 302 -3.76 -2.68 2.76
N GLU A 303 -2.76 -3.05 2.00
CA GLU A 303 -1.69 -3.95 2.40
C GLU A 303 -0.71 -3.35 3.42
N GLY A 304 -0.23 -2.13 3.15
CA GLY A 304 0.66 -1.45 4.09
C GLY A 304 0.00 -1.14 5.42
N PHE A 305 -1.33 -0.91 5.43
CA PHE A 305 -2.10 -0.72 6.66
C PHE A 305 -2.25 -2.03 7.43
N ALA A 306 -2.52 -3.12 6.73
CA ALA A 306 -2.66 -4.43 7.36
C ALA A 306 -1.33 -4.93 7.91
N THR A 307 -0.23 -4.73 7.19
CA THR A 307 1.12 -5.08 7.65
C THR A 307 1.50 -4.28 8.90
N ASN A 308 1.37 -2.95 8.88
CA ASN A 308 1.61 -2.13 10.07
C ASN A 308 0.71 -2.51 11.25
N SER A 309 -0.55 -2.90 10.99
CA SER A 309 -1.47 -3.36 12.03
C SER A 309 -1.01 -4.65 12.69
N ALA A 310 -0.49 -5.59 11.90
CA ALA A 310 0.09 -6.85 12.39
C ALA A 310 1.33 -6.61 13.25
N ASP A 311 2.17 -5.64 12.86
CA ASP A 311 3.34 -5.24 13.66
C ASP A 311 2.93 -4.59 14.98
N LEU A 312 1.93 -3.72 14.95
CA LEU A 312 1.37 -3.13 16.17
C LEU A 312 0.78 -4.19 17.11
N TYR A 313 0.17 -5.25 16.56
CA TYR A 313 -0.26 -6.39 17.35
C TYR A 313 0.94 -7.21 17.88
N THR A 314 1.99 -7.38 17.09
CA THR A 314 3.25 -8.00 17.54
C THR A 314 3.87 -7.21 18.70
N TRP A 315 3.87 -5.87 18.63
CA TRP A 315 4.27 -5.04 19.77
C TRP A 315 3.37 -5.27 20.99
N HIS A 316 2.05 -5.32 20.82
CA HIS A 316 1.10 -5.55 21.91
C HIS A 316 1.34 -6.89 22.62
N SER A 317 1.46 -7.96 21.84
CA SER A 317 1.52 -9.34 22.36
C SER A 317 2.92 -9.79 22.80
N GLN A 318 3.99 -9.26 22.17
CA GLN A 318 5.38 -9.72 22.34
C GLN A 318 6.34 -8.61 22.78
N GLY A 319 5.91 -7.36 22.74
CA GLY A 319 6.69 -6.19 23.19
C GLY A 319 7.54 -5.53 22.13
N LEU A 320 8.15 -4.38 22.52
CA LEU A 320 8.85 -3.49 21.59
C LEU A 320 10.00 -4.17 20.82
N SER A 321 10.75 -5.07 21.47
CA SER A 321 11.88 -5.74 20.81
C SER A 321 11.42 -6.64 19.65
N ALA A 322 10.29 -7.32 19.78
CA ALA A 322 9.73 -8.13 18.71
C ALA A 322 9.23 -7.26 17.55
N PHE A 323 8.57 -6.15 17.87
CA PHE A 323 8.16 -5.15 16.89
C PHE A 323 9.34 -4.60 16.08
N LEU A 324 10.41 -4.13 16.77
CA LEU A 324 11.60 -3.59 16.09
C LEU A 324 12.29 -4.64 15.23
N SER A 325 12.26 -5.92 15.63
CA SER A 325 12.77 -7.00 14.78
C SER A 325 11.92 -7.20 13.53
N SER A 326 10.59 -7.15 13.65
CA SER A 326 9.68 -7.28 12.51
C SER A 326 9.90 -6.19 11.47
N ILE A 327 9.85 -4.93 11.89
CA ILE A 327 10.04 -3.81 10.96
C ILE A 327 11.45 -3.74 10.36
N SER A 328 12.47 -4.26 11.07
CA SER A 328 13.83 -4.38 10.54
C SER A 328 13.93 -5.42 9.42
N ASP A 329 13.24 -6.55 9.55
CA ASP A 329 13.17 -7.58 8.51
C ASP A 329 12.43 -7.06 7.27
N GLU A 330 11.33 -6.31 7.47
CA GLU A 330 10.59 -5.63 6.41
C GLU A 330 11.44 -4.57 5.68
N ALA A 331 12.18 -3.76 6.43
CA ALA A 331 13.10 -2.79 5.84
C ALA A 331 14.12 -3.47 4.92
N GLN A 332 14.66 -4.62 5.34
CA GLN A 332 15.63 -5.37 4.53
C GLN A 332 14.99 -5.95 3.27
N GLU A 333 13.78 -6.52 3.36
CA GLU A 333 13.04 -7.02 2.18
C GLU A 333 12.76 -5.89 1.18
N TYR A 334 12.31 -4.73 1.68
CA TYR A 334 12.14 -3.55 0.84
C TYR A 334 13.45 -3.10 0.18
N PHE A 335 14.56 -3.01 0.94
CA PHE A 335 15.85 -2.59 0.36
C PHE A 335 16.31 -3.54 -0.74
N ASP A 336 16.13 -4.84 -0.56
CA ASP A 336 16.49 -5.86 -1.54
C ASP A 336 15.63 -5.79 -2.80
N GLU A 337 14.35 -5.50 -2.66
CA GLU A 337 13.41 -5.35 -3.77
C GLU A 337 13.64 -4.03 -4.51
N GLU A 338 13.75 -2.91 -3.80
CA GLU A 338 14.02 -1.59 -4.34
C GLU A 338 15.35 -1.53 -5.12
N ALA A 339 16.38 -2.24 -4.65
CA ALA A 339 17.66 -2.34 -5.36
C ALA A 339 17.54 -3.07 -6.71
N ARG A 340 16.54 -3.97 -6.85
CA ARG A 340 16.27 -4.69 -8.10
C ARG A 340 15.41 -3.90 -9.06
N GLU A 341 14.37 -3.23 -8.53
CA GLU A 341 13.38 -2.52 -9.33
C GLU A 341 12.85 -1.26 -8.60
N PRO A 342 13.63 -0.15 -8.65
CA PRO A 342 13.25 1.08 -7.97
C PRO A 342 11.94 1.66 -8.49
N ARG A 343 10.96 1.86 -7.60
CA ARG A 343 9.68 2.50 -7.94
C ARG A 343 8.95 3.06 -6.71
N PRO A 344 7.99 3.98 -6.90
CA PRO A 344 7.08 4.40 -5.83
C PRO A 344 6.13 3.26 -5.44
N ILE A 345 5.55 3.35 -4.23
CA ILE A 345 4.49 2.42 -3.80
C ILE A 345 3.13 2.77 -4.39
N TYR A 346 2.96 4.01 -4.84
CA TYR A 346 1.77 4.44 -5.58
C TYR A 346 1.88 4.01 -7.06
N ASP A 347 0.75 3.52 -7.61
CA ASP A 347 0.62 3.13 -9.02
C ASP A 347 1.59 2.00 -9.44
N PRO A 348 1.60 0.86 -8.71
CA PRO A 348 2.42 -0.28 -9.11
C PRO A 348 2.01 -0.81 -10.49
N PRO A 349 2.94 -1.32 -11.31
CA PRO A 349 2.61 -1.88 -12.61
C PRO A 349 1.61 -3.04 -12.50
N TYR A 350 0.40 -2.84 -13.02
CA TYR A 350 -0.69 -3.82 -12.97
C TYR A 350 -0.58 -4.85 -14.12
N PRO A 351 -0.87 -6.13 -13.92
CA PRO A 351 -1.21 -6.78 -12.63
C PRO A 351 0.01 -7.33 -11.86
N ASP A 352 1.20 -7.30 -12.45
CA ASP A 352 2.31 -8.15 -12.04
C ASP A 352 2.99 -7.70 -10.72
N HIS A 353 2.87 -6.41 -10.37
CA HIS A 353 3.57 -5.81 -9.23
C HIS A 353 2.63 -5.22 -8.15
N VAL A 354 1.33 -5.52 -8.24
CA VAL A 354 0.33 -5.00 -7.28
C VAL A 354 0.58 -5.52 -5.86
N PHE A 355 1.11 -6.75 -5.75
CA PHE A 355 1.35 -7.44 -4.48
C PHE A 355 2.84 -7.73 -4.24
N ASP A 356 3.72 -6.84 -4.68
CA ASP A 356 5.14 -6.95 -4.35
C ASP A 356 5.37 -6.66 -2.86
N VAL A 357 5.97 -7.62 -2.17
CA VAL A 357 6.08 -7.63 -0.70
C VAL A 357 6.83 -6.40 -0.21
N GLY A 358 8.05 -6.17 -0.67
CA GLY A 358 8.87 -5.06 -0.20
C GLY A 358 8.26 -3.68 -0.46
N HIS A 359 7.59 -3.48 -1.60
CA HIS A 359 7.01 -2.18 -1.94
C HIS A 359 5.62 -1.98 -1.32
N THR A 360 4.68 -2.87 -1.64
CA THR A 360 3.26 -2.65 -1.32
C THR A 360 2.97 -2.88 0.16
N TYR A 361 3.56 -3.93 0.73
CA TYR A 361 3.37 -4.33 2.12
C TYR A 361 4.36 -3.60 3.04
N ASP A 362 5.67 -3.87 2.89
CA ASP A 362 6.69 -3.47 3.85
C ASP A 362 6.93 -1.96 3.84
N LYS A 363 7.22 -1.36 2.68
CA LYS A 363 7.34 0.11 2.60
C LYS A 363 6.02 0.78 2.92
N GLY A 364 4.88 0.19 2.53
CA GLY A 364 3.55 0.68 2.91
C GLY A 364 3.37 0.74 4.43
N ALA A 365 3.80 -0.29 5.16
CA ALA A 365 3.80 -0.32 6.62
C ALA A 365 4.77 0.71 7.22
N TRP A 366 5.97 0.82 6.68
CA TRP A 366 6.94 1.83 7.09
C TRP A 366 6.45 3.26 6.90
N VAL A 367 5.71 3.54 5.83
CA VAL A 367 5.08 4.86 5.63
C VAL A 367 4.11 5.16 6.78
N GLN A 368 3.32 4.20 7.26
CA GLN A 368 2.45 4.36 8.42
C GLN A 368 3.25 4.61 9.70
N HIS A 369 4.30 3.83 9.94
CA HIS A 369 5.17 3.96 11.09
C HIS A 369 5.87 5.34 11.14
N MET A 370 6.41 5.79 10.01
CA MET A 370 7.04 7.10 9.87
C MET A 370 6.03 8.25 10.02
N LEU A 371 4.82 8.12 9.45
CA LEU A 371 3.78 9.14 9.58
C LEU A 371 3.34 9.30 11.04
N ARG A 372 3.19 8.20 11.76
CA ARG A 372 2.96 8.20 13.22
C ARG A 372 4.03 8.99 13.96
N TYR A 373 5.29 8.82 13.60
CA TYR A 373 6.41 9.55 14.18
C TYR A 373 6.38 11.04 13.80
N VAL A 374 6.12 11.39 12.55
CA VAL A 374 5.99 12.78 12.08
C VAL A 374 4.91 13.51 12.85
N GLU A 375 3.78 12.88 13.12
CA GLU A 375 2.66 13.41 13.89
C GLU A 375 2.95 13.53 15.41
N GLY A 376 4.08 13.00 15.88
CA GLY A 376 4.49 13.06 17.28
C GLY A 376 3.83 12.03 18.18
N ASP A 377 3.22 10.99 17.63
CA ASP A 377 2.63 9.88 18.37
C ASP A 377 3.69 8.81 18.67
N THR A 378 4.62 9.14 19.57
CA THR A 378 5.79 8.32 19.91
C THR A 378 5.66 7.54 21.22
N VAL A 379 4.52 7.66 21.90
CA VAL A 379 4.26 6.97 23.17
C VAL A 379 3.60 5.63 22.90
N TRP A 380 4.36 4.55 23.02
CA TRP A 380 3.91 3.19 22.72
C TRP A 380 2.73 2.69 23.56
N SER A 381 2.65 3.11 24.81
CA SER A 381 1.62 2.66 25.76
C SER A 381 0.27 3.36 25.61
N GLN A 382 0.16 4.41 24.80
CA GLN A 382 -1.05 5.21 24.67
C GLN A 382 -1.27 5.61 23.20
N PRO A 383 -2.38 5.17 22.57
CA PRO A 383 -2.75 5.63 21.24
C PRO A 383 -2.92 7.16 21.20
N GLY A 384 -2.17 7.81 20.33
CA GLY A 384 -2.11 9.28 20.22
C GLY A 384 -2.92 9.85 19.07
N ILE A 385 -2.37 10.90 18.44
CA ILE A 385 -3.02 11.61 17.34
C ILE A 385 -3.15 10.73 16.11
N PHE A 386 -2.14 9.91 15.80
CA PHE A 386 -2.16 9.00 14.64
C PHE A 386 -3.39 8.08 14.67
N PHE A 387 -3.63 7.38 15.77
CA PHE A 387 -4.80 6.49 15.88
C PHE A 387 -6.13 7.22 15.85
N ARG A 388 -6.21 8.44 16.39
CA ARG A 388 -7.41 9.29 16.24
C ARG A 388 -7.64 9.67 14.78
N THR A 389 -6.58 9.92 14.04
CA THR A 389 -6.64 10.24 12.60
C THR A 389 -7.04 9.01 11.79
N MET A 390 -6.46 7.84 12.09
CA MET A 390 -6.87 6.57 11.47
C MET A 390 -8.36 6.32 11.65
N ARG A 391 -8.88 6.54 12.85
CA ARG A 391 -10.33 6.41 13.10
C ARG A 391 -11.15 7.45 12.33
N ALA A 392 -10.71 8.71 12.28
CA ALA A 392 -11.39 9.74 11.51
C ALA A 392 -11.41 9.41 10.00
N TYR A 393 -10.31 8.82 9.49
CA TYR A 393 -10.26 8.29 8.13
C TYR A 393 -11.26 7.14 7.94
N GLY A 394 -11.25 6.15 8.82
CA GLY A 394 -12.20 5.05 8.80
C GLY A 394 -13.67 5.50 8.85
N ASP A 395 -13.99 6.47 9.72
CA ASP A 395 -15.34 7.03 9.83
C ASP A 395 -15.74 7.84 8.59
N SER A 396 -14.80 8.58 7.98
CA SER A 396 -15.06 9.42 6.80
C SER A 396 -15.35 8.60 5.54
N PHE A 397 -14.73 7.44 5.42
CA PHE A 397 -14.87 6.57 4.24
C PHE A 397 -15.54 5.23 4.55
N ARG A 398 -16.23 5.15 5.67
CA ARG A 398 -16.86 3.93 6.15
C ARG A 398 -17.76 3.29 5.09
N TYR A 399 -17.46 2.03 4.76
CA TYR A 399 -18.13 1.25 3.72
C TYR A 399 -18.02 1.84 2.30
N GLY A 400 -17.03 2.70 2.08
CA GLY A 400 -16.72 3.32 0.80
C GLY A 400 -15.29 3.02 0.35
N ASN A 401 -14.80 3.91 -0.51
CA ASN A 401 -13.48 3.84 -1.10
C ASN A 401 -12.71 5.12 -0.83
N ALA A 402 -11.38 5.02 -0.74
CA ALA A 402 -10.50 6.15 -0.57
C ALA A 402 -9.23 6.00 -1.41
N ASN A 403 -8.59 7.11 -1.71
CA ASN A 403 -7.30 7.17 -2.36
C ASN A 403 -6.23 7.80 -1.46
N THR A 404 -4.99 7.82 -1.91
CA THR A 404 -3.85 8.39 -1.18
C THR A 404 -4.06 9.86 -0.80
N GLU A 405 -4.67 10.67 -1.66
CA GLU A 405 -4.94 12.09 -1.37
C GLU A 405 -6.03 12.28 -0.32
N ASP A 406 -7.02 11.39 -0.29
CA ASP A 406 -8.04 11.37 0.76
C ASP A 406 -7.42 11.06 2.12
N TYR A 407 -6.51 10.08 2.17
CA TYR A 407 -5.78 9.72 3.38
C TYR A 407 -4.92 10.89 3.88
N LYS A 408 -4.07 11.46 3.00
CA LYS A 408 -3.27 12.65 3.32
C LYS A 408 -4.13 13.78 3.88
N ARG A 409 -5.23 14.11 3.21
CA ARG A 409 -6.13 15.19 3.60
C ARG A 409 -6.70 15.01 5.01
N ILE A 410 -7.07 13.80 5.42
CA ILE A 410 -7.56 13.55 6.78
C ILE A 410 -6.43 13.75 7.80
N HIS A 411 -5.20 13.30 7.51
CA HIS A 411 -4.04 13.52 8.37
C HIS A 411 -3.73 15.02 8.54
N GLU A 412 -3.72 15.78 7.46
CA GLU A 412 -3.54 17.24 7.51
C GLU A 412 -4.64 17.95 8.31
N GLN A 413 -5.90 17.56 8.13
CA GLN A 413 -7.04 18.13 8.87
C GLN A 413 -6.98 17.86 10.37
N MET A 414 -6.56 16.67 10.76
CA MET A 414 -6.53 16.24 12.17
C MET A 414 -5.32 16.78 12.92
N THR A 415 -4.19 16.95 12.24
CA THR A 415 -2.91 17.33 12.85
C THR A 415 -2.56 18.81 12.65
N GLY A 416 -3.09 19.43 11.60
CA GLY A 416 -2.70 20.77 11.16
C GLY A 416 -1.31 20.83 10.49
N LEU A 417 -0.72 19.70 10.15
CA LEU A 417 0.56 19.60 9.45
C LEU A 417 0.35 19.75 7.93
N GLU A 418 1.36 20.28 7.25
CA GLU A 418 1.46 20.22 5.79
C GLU A 418 2.26 18.98 5.43
N LEU A 419 1.63 17.99 4.77
CA LEU A 419 2.22 16.67 4.53
C LEU A 419 2.58 16.41 3.05
N ASP A 420 2.44 17.39 2.16
CA ASP A 420 2.79 17.24 0.74
C ASP A 420 4.22 16.74 0.53
N TRP A 421 5.19 17.22 1.33
CA TRP A 421 6.57 16.77 1.27
C TRP A 421 6.70 15.28 1.62
N PHE A 422 6.00 14.83 2.66
CA PHE A 422 6.07 13.45 3.14
C PHE A 422 5.53 12.48 2.08
N PHE A 423 4.32 12.74 1.57
CA PHE A 423 3.74 11.88 0.54
C PHE A 423 4.53 11.93 -0.77
N THR A 424 5.05 13.10 -1.18
CA THR A 424 5.90 13.23 -2.37
C THR A 424 7.15 12.37 -2.28
N GLU A 425 7.81 12.36 -1.13
CA GLU A 425 9.09 11.67 -0.94
C GLU A 425 8.93 10.20 -0.63
N TRP A 426 7.92 9.81 0.15
CA TRP A 426 7.80 8.45 0.66
C TRP A 426 6.79 7.57 -0.07
N VAL A 427 5.76 8.17 -0.69
CA VAL A 427 4.69 7.46 -1.41
C VAL A 427 4.86 7.55 -2.92
N TYR A 428 5.15 8.77 -3.43
CA TYR A 428 5.22 9.04 -4.86
C TYR A 428 6.64 9.00 -5.44
N SER A 429 7.66 8.77 -4.62
CA SER A 429 9.05 8.65 -5.05
C SER A 429 9.64 7.29 -4.70
N PRO A 430 10.58 6.79 -5.50
CA PRO A 430 11.36 5.60 -5.17
C PRO A 430 12.45 5.92 -4.13
N TRP A 431 13.08 4.86 -3.62
CA TRP A 431 14.23 4.88 -2.72
C TRP A 431 13.94 5.37 -1.29
N TYR A 432 14.99 5.49 -0.56
CA TYR A 432 15.09 5.86 0.86
C TYR A 432 16.37 6.65 1.09
N PRO A 433 16.53 7.40 2.20
CA PRO A 433 17.75 8.12 2.51
C PRO A 433 18.89 7.16 2.93
N VAL A 434 20.09 7.50 2.49
CA VAL A 434 21.34 6.88 2.96
C VAL A 434 22.11 7.94 3.74
N TYR A 435 22.01 7.86 5.07
CA TYR A 435 22.59 8.86 5.96
C TYR A 435 24.06 8.53 6.30
N SER A 436 24.87 9.59 6.41
CA SER A 436 26.20 9.54 7.00
C SER A 436 26.28 10.59 8.10
N LEU A 437 26.40 10.15 9.35
CA LEU A 437 26.45 11.01 10.52
C LEU A 437 27.87 11.07 11.09
N GLY A 438 28.52 12.23 10.95
CA GLY A 438 29.75 12.57 11.67
C GLY A 438 29.43 13.30 12.97
N TRP A 439 30.18 13.02 14.04
CA TRP A 439 30.02 13.73 15.30
C TRP A 439 31.33 13.92 16.06
N HIS A 440 31.39 14.99 16.87
CA HIS A 440 32.47 15.20 17.84
C HIS A 440 31.98 15.99 19.03
N GLY A 441 32.65 15.80 20.17
CA GLY A 441 32.49 16.64 21.36
C GLY A 441 33.26 17.95 21.22
N ARG A 442 32.65 19.05 21.69
CA ARG A 442 33.29 20.36 21.77
C ARG A 442 33.04 20.96 23.16
N GLN A 443 34.11 21.41 23.83
CA GLN A 443 33.98 22.13 25.11
C GLN A 443 33.56 23.58 24.84
N ASN A 444 32.53 24.04 25.54
CA ASN A 444 32.04 25.43 25.47
C ASN A 444 32.00 26.00 26.90
N GLY A 445 33.10 26.65 27.32
CA GLY A 445 33.28 27.12 28.69
C GLY A 445 33.36 25.96 29.68
N ALA A 446 32.44 25.90 30.63
CA ALA A 446 32.34 24.82 31.62
C ALA A 446 31.45 23.64 31.10
N ASN A 447 30.77 23.83 29.98
CA ASN A 447 29.81 22.88 29.44
C ASN A 447 30.38 22.15 28.21
N TRP A 448 29.74 21.05 27.85
CA TRP A 448 30.03 20.31 26.63
C TRP A 448 28.92 20.50 25.59
N GLU A 449 29.28 20.38 24.36
CA GLU A 449 28.37 20.32 23.20
C GLU A 449 28.72 19.11 22.34
N VAL A 450 27.71 18.47 21.75
CA VAL A 450 27.89 17.58 20.62
C VAL A 450 27.63 18.35 19.33
N VAL A 451 28.55 18.24 18.39
CA VAL A 451 28.41 18.74 17.03
C VAL A 451 28.11 17.54 16.15
N LEU A 452 26.98 17.59 15.47
CA LEU A 452 26.50 16.57 14.54
C LEU A 452 26.55 17.14 13.12
N GLU A 453 27.06 16.37 12.16
CA GLU A 453 27.02 16.70 10.74
C GLU A 453 26.40 15.52 9.99
N LEU A 454 25.18 15.72 9.47
CA LEU A 454 24.41 14.73 8.76
C LEU A 454 24.44 15.05 7.26
N SER A 455 24.78 14.06 6.44
CA SER A 455 24.67 14.12 4.99
C SER A 455 23.85 12.94 4.46
N GLN A 456 23.22 13.13 3.30
CA GLN A 456 22.52 12.09 2.57
C GLN A 456 23.28 11.75 1.30
N ASN A 457 23.57 10.47 1.09
CA ASN A 457 24.24 9.92 -0.11
C ASN A 457 23.23 9.12 -0.95
N ASN A 458 22.11 9.73 -1.28
CA ASN A 458 20.95 9.07 -1.87
C ASN A 458 21.24 8.48 -3.26
N HIS A 459 20.50 7.43 -3.60
CA HIS A 459 20.59 6.76 -4.90
C HIS A 459 20.16 7.66 -6.06
N SER A 460 20.61 7.31 -7.26
CA SER A 460 20.19 8.03 -8.48
C SER A 460 18.71 7.78 -8.74
N GLY A 461 17.94 8.85 -8.90
CA GLY A 461 16.47 8.80 -9.06
C GLY A 461 15.69 9.03 -7.76
N ALA A 462 16.37 8.96 -6.62
CA ALA A 462 15.78 9.33 -5.34
C ALA A 462 15.56 10.86 -5.24
N PRO A 463 14.71 11.32 -4.32
CA PRO A 463 14.69 12.72 -3.88
C PRO A 463 16.10 13.19 -3.50
N PRO A 464 16.48 14.43 -3.85
CA PRO A 464 17.82 14.95 -3.55
C PRO A 464 18.08 15.05 -2.04
N VAL A 465 17.05 15.27 -1.27
CA VAL A 465 16.99 15.25 0.20
C VAL A 465 15.67 14.63 0.58
N PHE A 466 15.67 13.65 1.47
CA PHE A 466 14.49 13.22 2.18
C PHE A 466 14.35 14.09 3.44
N HIS A 467 13.25 14.79 3.53
CA HIS A 467 12.89 15.57 4.71
C HIS A 467 12.33 14.61 5.76
N MET A 468 12.88 14.64 6.95
CA MET A 468 12.37 13.80 8.05
C MET A 468 12.86 14.34 9.39
N PRO A 469 12.04 14.37 10.44
CA PRO A 469 12.58 14.46 11.79
C PRO A 469 13.38 13.20 12.09
N VAL A 470 14.53 13.36 12.73
CA VAL A 470 15.38 12.24 13.16
C VAL A 470 15.72 12.36 14.63
N GLU A 471 15.97 11.24 15.28
CA GLU A 471 16.46 11.20 16.65
C GLU A 471 17.94 10.83 16.71
N VAL A 472 18.66 11.44 17.64
CA VAL A 472 20.04 11.10 17.92
C VAL A 472 20.23 11.00 19.43
N ARG A 473 20.64 9.83 19.91
CA ARG A 473 20.98 9.63 21.33
C ARG A 473 22.47 9.84 21.55
N VAL A 474 22.77 10.79 22.41
CA VAL A 474 24.15 11.13 22.84
C VAL A 474 24.36 10.65 24.23
N SER A 475 25.45 9.91 24.48
CA SER A 475 25.84 9.43 25.82
C SER A 475 27.15 10.07 26.28
N TRP A 476 27.27 10.25 27.58
CA TRP A 476 28.47 10.73 28.27
C TRP A 476 28.62 10.04 29.63
N SER A 477 29.75 10.28 30.33
CA SER A 477 29.91 9.74 31.68
C SER A 477 28.87 10.32 32.64
N GLY A 478 27.95 9.48 33.08
CA GLY A 478 26.88 9.83 34.01
C GLY A 478 25.50 10.06 33.40
N GLY A 479 25.33 9.98 32.07
CA GLY A 479 24.01 10.15 31.48
C GLY A 479 23.94 10.01 29.94
N ASN A 480 22.75 10.22 29.43
CA ASN A 480 22.48 10.36 27.99
C ASN A 480 21.31 11.31 27.76
N ALA A 481 21.20 11.82 26.56
CA ALA A 481 20.02 12.57 26.07
C ALA A 481 19.72 12.19 24.62
N THR A 482 18.43 12.23 24.27
CA THR A 482 17.98 12.06 22.89
C THR A 482 17.52 13.41 22.36
N PHE A 483 18.04 13.80 21.22
CA PHE A 483 17.71 15.03 20.51
C PHE A 483 16.94 14.69 19.24
N ARG A 484 15.82 15.39 19.02
CA ARG A 484 15.04 15.32 17.77
C ARG A 484 15.25 16.60 17.01
N TYR A 485 15.49 16.50 15.70
CA TYR A 485 15.60 17.65 14.80
C TYR A 485 15.19 17.29 13.39
N ASP A 486 14.74 18.30 12.63
CA ASP A 486 14.30 18.10 11.25
C ASP A 486 15.50 18.14 10.30
N VAL A 487 15.59 17.15 9.42
CA VAL A 487 16.54 17.12 8.31
C VAL A 487 15.90 17.79 7.12
N ALA A 488 16.45 18.94 6.70
CA ALA A 488 15.94 19.73 5.58
C ALA A 488 16.99 20.00 4.49
N THR A 489 18.26 19.72 4.78
CA THR A 489 19.37 19.94 3.83
C THR A 489 20.40 18.82 3.95
N SER A 490 21.21 18.67 2.91
CA SER A 490 22.36 17.76 2.94
C SER A 490 23.58 18.47 2.33
N PRO A 491 24.69 18.68 3.10
CA PRO A 491 24.84 18.36 4.53
C PRO A 491 24.08 19.32 5.44
N GLN A 492 23.80 18.88 6.69
CA GLN A 492 23.21 19.70 7.76
C GLN A 492 24.02 19.56 9.04
N GLN A 493 24.34 20.68 9.69
CA GLN A 493 25.04 20.68 10.98
C GLN A 493 24.08 21.10 12.09
N ASN A 494 24.10 20.34 13.19
CA ASN A 494 23.36 20.65 14.42
C ASN A 494 24.31 20.60 15.62
N VAL A 495 24.04 21.42 16.62
CA VAL A 495 24.82 21.52 17.84
C VAL A 495 23.87 21.46 19.03
N PHE A 496 24.12 20.53 19.94
CA PHE A 496 23.30 20.37 21.13
C PHE A 496 24.16 20.44 22.41
N PRO A 497 23.71 21.14 23.47
CA PRO A 497 24.36 21.12 24.74
C PRO A 497 24.18 19.76 25.42
N VAL A 498 25.22 19.29 26.12
CA VAL A 498 25.23 18.05 26.91
C VAL A 498 25.96 18.27 28.22
N ASP A 499 25.60 17.48 29.25
CA ASP A 499 26.12 17.69 30.60
C ASP A 499 27.51 17.09 30.84
N GLY A 500 28.10 16.45 29.85
CA GLY A 500 29.44 15.86 29.91
C GLY A 500 30.07 15.66 28.54
N GLU A 501 31.34 15.27 28.52
CA GLU A 501 32.05 14.95 27.28
C GLU A 501 31.35 13.80 26.55
N PRO A 502 30.86 14.02 25.30
CA PRO A 502 30.20 12.96 24.52
C PRO A 502 31.14 11.77 24.29
N THR A 503 30.66 10.58 24.60
CA THR A 503 31.40 9.32 24.41
C THR A 503 30.86 8.42 23.34
N SER A 504 29.57 8.53 22.99
CA SER A 504 28.94 7.84 21.90
C SER A 504 27.70 8.57 21.37
N VAL A 505 27.40 8.33 20.12
CA VAL A 505 26.20 8.82 19.43
C VAL A 505 25.57 7.64 18.68
N VAL A 506 24.25 7.50 18.85
CA VAL A 506 23.43 6.51 18.13
C VAL A 506 22.39 7.28 17.32
N PHE A 507 22.39 7.06 16.02
CA PHE A 507 21.39 7.61 15.10
C PHE A 507 20.14 6.75 15.16
N ASP A 508 19.00 7.37 15.12
CA ASP A 508 17.66 6.77 15.18
C ASP A 508 17.51 5.57 16.14
N PRO A 509 17.73 5.78 17.45
CA PRO A 509 17.80 4.68 18.42
C PRO A 509 16.48 3.91 18.64
N ASN A 510 15.41 4.31 17.98
CA ASN A 510 14.09 3.72 18.09
C ASN A 510 13.53 3.26 16.74
N ASP A 511 14.34 3.29 15.68
CA ASP A 511 14.01 2.88 14.31
C ASP A 511 12.71 3.55 13.80
N TRP A 512 12.65 4.90 13.88
CA TRP A 512 11.51 5.68 13.40
C TRP A 512 11.54 5.95 11.89
N VAL A 513 12.71 5.83 11.25
CA VAL A 513 12.93 6.22 9.87
C VAL A 513 13.40 5.03 9.04
N LEU A 514 12.77 4.80 7.90
CA LEU A 514 13.21 3.81 6.92
C LEU A 514 14.47 4.31 6.21
N ASP A 515 15.64 3.93 6.69
CA ASP A 515 16.92 4.42 6.18
C ASP A 515 18.03 3.36 6.19
N GLN A 516 19.12 3.70 5.52
CA GLN A 516 20.42 3.11 5.80
C GLN A 516 21.34 4.19 6.34
N HIS A 517 22.10 3.90 7.38
CA HIS A 517 22.98 4.89 7.97
C HIS A 517 24.32 4.33 8.45
N GLU A 518 25.31 5.22 8.51
CA GLU A 518 26.61 5.00 9.15
C GLU A 518 26.93 6.17 10.09
N THR A 519 27.52 5.85 11.22
CA THR A 519 27.92 6.84 12.23
C THR A 519 29.42 6.80 12.46
N HIS A 520 30.09 7.96 12.40
CA HIS A 520 31.52 8.11 12.54
C HIS A 520 31.91 9.03 13.68
N VAL A 521 32.95 8.67 14.42
CA VAL A 521 33.59 9.57 15.40
C VAL A 521 34.51 10.55 14.67
N GLY A 522 34.35 11.81 14.95
CA GLY A 522 34.95 12.92 14.22
C GLY A 522 33.89 13.56 13.33
N VAL A 523 33.97 14.88 13.10
CA VAL A 523 33.22 15.44 11.96
C VAL A 523 33.69 14.60 10.79
N ALA A 524 32.77 13.93 10.11
CA ALA A 524 33.14 13.29 8.88
C ALA A 524 33.85 14.37 8.05
N GLN A 525 35.17 14.25 7.88
CA GLN A 525 35.67 14.61 6.57
C GLN A 525 34.90 13.62 5.70
N GLY A 526 33.70 14.02 5.27
CA GLY A 526 32.94 13.32 4.26
C GLY A 526 33.93 13.02 3.17
N PRO A 527 33.96 11.85 2.52
CA PRO A 527 34.97 11.51 1.55
C PRO A 527 35.22 12.80 0.82
N SER A 528 36.43 13.39 1.02
CA SER A 528 36.66 14.75 0.59
C SER A 528 36.18 14.77 -0.82
N VAL A 529 34.93 15.25 -1.03
CA VAL A 529 34.35 15.34 -2.34
C VAL A 529 35.25 16.38 -2.92
N HIS A 530 36.34 15.91 -3.54
CA HIS A 530 37.23 16.75 -4.27
C HIS A 530 36.41 17.22 -5.45
N TYR A 531 35.57 18.21 -5.21
CA TYR A 531 34.93 18.93 -6.28
C TYR A 531 36.04 19.37 -7.20
N ARG A 532 35.97 18.99 -8.44
CA ARG A 532 36.82 19.53 -9.47
C ARG A 532 36.07 20.67 -10.12
N THR A 533 36.73 21.82 -10.31
CA THR A 533 36.13 22.89 -11.06
C THR A 533 35.68 22.35 -12.42
N ALA A 534 34.39 22.21 -12.63
CA ALA A 534 33.79 21.59 -13.80
C ALA A 534 32.55 22.35 -14.27
N LEU A 535 32.28 22.29 -15.56
CA LEU A 535 31.07 22.82 -16.18
C LEU A 535 30.52 21.75 -17.13
N ARG A 536 29.26 21.40 -17.01
CA ARG A 536 28.59 20.37 -17.82
C ARG A 536 27.25 20.88 -18.31
N LEU A 537 26.78 20.36 -19.42
CA LEU A 537 25.42 20.56 -19.89
C LEU A 537 24.53 19.52 -19.19
N ALA A 538 23.42 19.99 -18.62
CA ALA A 538 22.42 19.15 -17.94
C ALA A 538 21.15 19.04 -18.81
N GLY A 539 21.30 18.78 -20.12
CA GLY A 539 20.21 18.67 -21.08
C GLY A 539 20.70 18.32 -22.48
N SER A 540 19.78 18.26 -23.44
CA SER A 540 20.09 17.96 -24.85
C SER A 540 20.92 19.07 -25.50
N ASN A 541 21.80 18.66 -26.42
CA ASN A 541 22.57 19.57 -27.28
C ASN A 541 22.61 18.96 -28.71
N PRO A 542 21.94 19.56 -29.70
CA PRO A 542 21.22 20.83 -29.71
C PRO A 542 19.97 20.91 -28.84
N THR A 543 19.57 22.13 -28.45
CA THR A 543 18.35 22.39 -27.67
C THR A 543 17.48 23.46 -28.30
N VAL A 544 16.15 23.27 -28.22
CA VAL A 544 15.13 24.28 -28.61
C VAL A 544 14.59 25.03 -27.39
N GLY A 545 14.91 24.59 -26.16
CA GLY A 545 14.47 25.15 -24.90
C GLY A 545 15.58 25.87 -24.12
N PRO A 546 15.33 26.19 -22.83
CA PRO A 546 16.35 26.73 -21.94
C PRO A 546 17.57 25.80 -21.82
N VAL A 547 18.75 26.39 -21.78
CA VAL A 547 20.01 25.69 -21.58
C VAL A 547 20.21 25.45 -20.07
N ARG A 548 20.26 24.23 -19.63
CA ARG A 548 20.55 23.85 -18.24
C ARG A 548 22.03 23.48 -18.09
N LEU A 549 22.69 24.11 -17.14
CA LEU A 549 24.09 23.92 -16.82
C LEU A 549 24.23 23.38 -15.40
N ALA A 550 25.07 22.37 -15.22
CA ALA A 550 25.58 21.93 -13.92
C ALA A 550 27.05 22.34 -13.81
N TYR A 551 27.46 22.91 -12.68
CA TYR A 551 28.84 23.25 -12.44
C TYR A 551 29.28 22.89 -11.02
N GLU A 552 30.58 22.63 -10.87
CA GLU A 552 31.19 22.26 -9.61
C GLU A 552 32.34 23.20 -9.30
N LEU A 553 32.53 23.55 -8.04
CA LEU A 553 33.62 24.38 -7.54
C LEU A 553 34.50 23.59 -6.58
N ALA A 554 35.78 23.45 -6.90
CA ALA A 554 36.74 22.73 -6.05
C ALA A 554 36.94 23.37 -4.67
N ASN A 555 36.88 24.73 -4.61
CA ASN A 555 37.08 25.51 -3.40
C ASN A 555 36.12 26.70 -3.36
N ALA A 556 35.91 27.26 -2.17
CA ALA A 556 35.16 28.53 -2.03
C ALA A 556 35.89 29.64 -2.80
N ALA A 557 35.22 30.23 -3.81
CA ALA A 557 35.81 31.23 -4.68
C ALA A 557 34.74 32.10 -5.36
N PRO A 558 35.11 33.28 -5.88
CA PRO A 558 34.28 34.02 -6.80
C PRO A 558 34.06 33.18 -8.06
N ALA A 559 32.78 32.84 -8.36
CA ALA A 559 32.41 32.11 -9.57
C ALA A 559 31.61 33.00 -10.51
N ARG A 560 31.86 32.87 -11.81
CA ARG A 560 31.16 33.58 -12.85
C ARG A 560 30.88 32.64 -14.04
N ILE A 561 29.63 32.65 -14.52
CA ILE A 561 29.26 31.96 -15.76
C ILE A 561 28.80 32.99 -16.78
N ASP A 562 29.53 33.07 -17.88
CA ASP A 562 29.23 33.95 -19.03
C ASP A 562 28.89 33.12 -20.27
N ILE A 563 27.94 33.62 -21.05
CA ILE A 563 27.56 33.07 -22.35
C ILE A 563 28.10 34.01 -23.44
N TYR A 564 28.80 33.43 -24.40
CA TYR A 564 29.35 34.16 -25.56
C TYR A 564 28.73 33.61 -26.85
N ASP A 565 28.57 34.51 -27.84
CA ASP A 565 28.16 34.11 -29.20
C ASP A 565 29.36 33.46 -29.98
N GLY A 566 29.08 33.00 -31.22
CA GLY A 566 30.08 32.43 -32.09
C GLY A 566 31.23 33.36 -32.48
N ALA A 567 31.07 34.67 -32.31
CA ALA A 567 32.10 35.70 -32.55
C ALA A 567 32.87 36.07 -31.25
N GLY A 568 32.55 35.44 -30.12
CA GLY A 568 33.20 35.69 -28.83
C GLY A 568 32.69 36.90 -28.08
N ARG A 569 31.55 37.48 -28.48
CA ARG A 569 30.93 38.63 -27.79
C ARG A 569 30.08 38.12 -26.62
N LEU A 570 30.20 38.80 -25.46
CA LEU A 570 29.41 38.49 -24.28
C LEU A 570 27.92 38.72 -24.56
N THR A 571 27.13 37.66 -24.42
CA THR A 571 25.69 37.65 -24.62
C THR A 571 24.94 37.75 -23.30
N LYS A 572 25.35 36.96 -22.28
CA LYS A 572 24.69 36.92 -20.97
C LYS A 572 25.67 36.57 -19.87
N THR A 573 25.53 37.18 -18.69
CA THR A 573 26.11 36.69 -17.43
C THR A 573 25.02 36.00 -16.63
N LEU A 574 25.18 34.69 -16.36
CA LEU A 574 24.20 33.86 -15.63
C LEU A 574 24.46 33.82 -14.14
N VAL A 575 25.73 33.71 -13.76
CA VAL A 575 26.18 33.58 -12.37
C VAL A 575 27.30 34.57 -12.13
N GLN A 576 27.25 35.28 -11.01
CA GLN A 576 28.35 36.13 -10.54
C GLN A 576 28.26 36.25 -9.01
N GLY A 577 29.34 35.89 -8.29
CA GLY A 577 29.44 36.07 -6.85
C GLY A 577 30.29 35.02 -6.15
N GLN A 578 30.52 35.24 -4.87
CA GLN A 578 31.23 34.28 -4.02
C GLN A 578 30.36 33.04 -3.80
N ARG A 579 30.95 31.85 -3.99
CA ARG A 579 30.29 30.59 -3.77
C ARG A 579 31.19 29.64 -2.95
N PRO A 580 30.65 28.85 -1.99
CA PRO A 580 31.37 27.75 -1.37
C PRO A 580 31.84 26.68 -2.36
N ALA A 581 32.70 25.76 -1.94
CA ALA A 581 32.94 24.52 -2.68
C ALA A 581 31.62 23.74 -2.76
N GLY A 582 31.31 23.11 -3.92
CA GLY A 582 30.05 22.39 -4.07
C GLY A 582 29.58 22.26 -5.51
N ARG A 583 28.39 21.65 -5.66
CA ARG A 583 27.67 21.49 -6.93
C ARG A 583 26.55 22.49 -7.05
N TYR A 584 26.36 23.02 -8.25
CA TYR A 584 25.40 24.09 -8.53
C TYR A 584 24.74 23.86 -9.90
N ALA A 585 23.56 24.42 -10.05
CA ALA A 585 22.85 24.48 -11.33
C ALA A 585 22.63 25.95 -11.75
N ALA A 586 22.62 26.18 -13.06
CA ALA A 586 22.23 27.44 -13.67
C ALA A 586 21.41 27.18 -14.94
N ALA A 587 20.47 28.06 -15.23
CA ALA A 587 19.65 27.96 -16.43
C ALA A 587 19.73 29.26 -17.24
N TRP A 588 19.93 29.12 -18.57
CA TRP A 588 19.88 30.22 -19.49
C TRP A 588 18.60 30.16 -20.33
N ASP A 589 17.78 31.19 -20.24
CA ASP A 589 16.49 31.32 -20.91
C ASP A 589 16.60 31.74 -22.41
N ARG A 590 17.79 31.64 -22.99
CA ARG A 590 18.10 32.04 -24.36
C ARG A 590 17.97 33.56 -24.61
N LYS A 591 17.97 34.38 -23.55
CA LYS A 591 17.96 35.84 -23.68
C LYS A 591 19.33 36.42 -23.41
N GLY A 592 19.63 37.50 -24.13
CA GLY A 592 20.80 38.33 -23.88
C GLY A 592 20.66 39.16 -22.61
N ASN A 593 21.70 39.93 -22.27
CA ASN A 593 21.64 40.93 -21.20
C ASN A 593 20.62 42.05 -21.48
N ASP A 594 20.28 42.28 -22.75
CA ASP A 594 19.24 43.20 -23.21
C ASP A 594 17.80 42.66 -23.09
N GLY A 595 17.64 41.41 -22.64
CA GLY A 595 16.35 40.72 -22.45
C GLY A 595 15.73 40.14 -23.73
N HIS A 596 16.36 40.33 -24.92
CA HIS A 596 15.86 39.75 -26.17
C HIS A 596 16.35 38.32 -26.40
N LEU A 597 15.51 37.49 -27.05
CA LEU A 597 15.89 36.14 -27.46
C LEU A 597 17.05 36.22 -28.45
N VAL A 598 18.04 35.35 -28.23
CA VAL A 598 19.19 35.25 -29.15
C VAL A 598 18.86 34.29 -30.30
N PRO A 599 19.45 34.48 -31.51
CA PRO A 599 19.25 33.61 -32.65
C PRO A 599 19.68 32.15 -32.41
N ALA A 600 19.14 31.22 -33.20
CA ALA A 600 19.70 29.90 -33.31
C ALA A 600 21.17 29.94 -33.75
N GLY A 601 21.99 29.04 -33.18
CA GLY A 601 23.42 29.05 -33.48
C GLY A 601 24.27 28.42 -32.36
N ALA A 602 25.58 28.52 -32.51
CA ALA A 602 26.54 28.04 -31.51
C ALA A 602 26.89 29.14 -30.49
N TYR A 603 26.81 28.77 -29.23
CA TYR A 603 27.16 29.60 -28.08
C TYR A 603 28.20 28.90 -27.21
N PHE A 604 28.95 29.65 -26.44
CA PHE A 604 29.97 29.16 -25.53
C PHE A 604 29.67 29.59 -24.10
N CYS A 605 29.42 28.63 -23.24
CA CYS A 605 29.23 28.86 -21.81
C CYS A 605 30.57 28.70 -21.10
N ARG A 606 31.05 29.75 -20.41
CA ARG A 606 32.32 29.79 -19.73
C ARG A 606 32.14 30.02 -18.24
N LEU A 607 32.55 29.03 -17.46
CA LEU A 607 32.73 29.14 -16.01
C LEU A 607 34.13 29.66 -15.73
N SER A 608 34.24 30.73 -14.96
CA SER A 608 35.49 31.31 -14.46
C SER A 608 35.49 31.26 -12.93
N VAL A 609 36.57 30.72 -12.33
CA VAL A 609 36.77 30.53 -10.89
C VAL A 609 38.23 30.90 -10.55
N GLY A 610 38.44 32.09 -10.03
CA GLY A 610 39.81 32.58 -9.84
C GLY A 610 40.58 32.61 -11.17
N ALA A 611 41.72 31.88 -11.23
CA ALA A 611 42.54 31.71 -12.43
C ALA A 611 42.10 30.54 -13.36
N GLU A 612 41.19 29.69 -12.89
CA GLU A 612 40.68 28.55 -13.67
C GLU A 612 39.48 28.97 -14.54
N SER A 613 39.38 28.35 -15.70
CA SER A 613 38.16 28.46 -16.52
C SER A 613 37.83 27.14 -17.20
N ARG A 614 36.53 26.91 -17.39
CA ARG A 614 35.97 25.79 -18.15
C ARG A 614 34.97 26.31 -19.16
N THR A 615 35.07 25.85 -20.39
CA THR A 615 34.16 26.31 -21.47
C THR A 615 33.52 25.09 -22.12
N LEU A 616 32.22 25.17 -22.37
CA LEU A 616 31.48 24.18 -23.16
C LEU A 616 30.71 24.90 -24.29
N ARG A 617 30.49 24.16 -25.37
CA ARG A 617 29.73 24.61 -26.52
C ARG A 617 28.28 24.14 -26.41
N VAL A 618 27.36 25.06 -26.66
CA VAL A 618 25.92 24.79 -26.74
C VAL A 618 25.44 25.19 -28.13
N VAL A 619 24.57 24.39 -28.72
CA VAL A 619 23.92 24.67 -29.99
C VAL A 619 22.44 24.92 -29.74
N LEU A 620 21.97 26.12 -30.04
CA LEU A 620 20.54 26.45 -30.03
C LEU A 620 19.97 26.09 -31.41
N ALA A 621 18.97 25.24 -31.42
CA ALA A 621 18.16 24.95 -32.60
C ALA A 621 16.96 25.91 -32.69
N GLU A 622 16.36 25.97 -33.89
CA GLU A 622 15.17 26.80 -34.15
C GLU A 622 13.93 26.28 -33.42
#